data_3e7f0599e8d0acceb1d7e205cd47d864
#
_entry.id   3e7f0599e8d0acceb1d7e205cd47d864
#
_cell.length_a   1.000
_cell.length_b   1.000
_cell.length_c   1.000
_cell.angle_alpha   90.00
_cell.angle_beta   90.00
_cell.angle_gamma   90.00
#
_symmetry.space_group_name_H-M   'P 1'
#
loop_
_entity.id
_entity.type
_entity.pdbx_description
1 polymer ?
#
loop_
_entity_poly.entity_id
_entity_poly.type
_entity_poly.pdbx_seq_one_letter_code
_entity_poly.pdbx_strand_id
1 'polypeptide(L)'
;MKKIGIITYYYNSINYGGVLQAYALTKVLQELGYNAEQICYDASYRDNSYKRKITIKSIVKKRIYKYVDRKLKKRYLKFSQFRNEDIKHSNAIYNSNNIEESNCNYEIFVTGSDQVWNLKWLHSAYFLDFVKNKKKVSYAASLGKKDFSDDELDYYKKKLKDFDAISLREKEGLDYIQKVVSVPVVQTLDPTLLLPANEWKRLARQADRENNFEKYLFCYFIGDDVKVRKLAIKYAKSRNLKIVNLP
;
A
#
# COMPACT_ATOMS: atom_id res chain seq x y z
N MET A 1 18.30 4.23 -19.52
CA MET A 1 17.78 3.36 -18.43
C MET A 1 16.27 3.56 -18.40
N LYS A 2 15.48 2.47 -18.49
CA LYS A 2 14.01 2.57 -18.54
C LYS A 2 13.47 3.11 -17.23
N LYS A 3 12.59 4.11 -17.31
CA LYS A 3 11.96 4.71 -16.13
C LYS A 3 10.68 3.94 -15.78
N ILE A 4 10.58 3.51 -14.52
CA ILE A 4 9.46 2.73 -13.98
C ILE A 4 8.63 3.59 -13.03
N GLY A 5 7.33 3.69 -13.30
CA GLY A 5 6.36 4.29 -12.39
C GLY A 5 5.62 3.21 -11.60
N ILE A 6 5.68 3.29 -10.27
CA ILE A 6 5.01 2.35 -9.37
C ILE A 6 3.78 3.04 -8.77
N ILE A 7 2.62 2.38 -8.80
CA ILE A 7 1.39 2.90 -8.21
C ILE A 7 0.83 1.94 -7.18
N THR A 8 0.64 2.41 -5.95
CA THR A 8 0.08 1.64 -4.83
C THR A 8 -0.56 2.55 -3.77
N TYR A 9 -1.18 1.96 -2.74
CA TYR A 9 -1.79 2.69 -1.62
C TYR A 9 -0.75 3.21 -0.62
N TYR A 10 0.05 4.21 -0.98
CA TYR A 10 1.04 4.80 -0.07
C TYR A 10 0.88 6.31 0.11
N TYR A 11 0.47 7.02 -0.95
CA TYR A 11 0.38 8.48 -0.95
C TYR A 11 -0.69 8.96 0.05
N ASN A 12 -0.34 9.94 0.88
CA ASN A 12 -1.17 10.44 1.99
C ASN A 12 -1.64 9.36 2.99
N SER A 13 -1.05 8.18 2.97
CA SER A 13 -1.35 7.08 3.88
C SER A 13 -0.60 7.21 5.21
N ILE A 14 -1.24 6.78 6.28
CA ILE A 14 -0.65 6.55 7.61
C ILE A 14 -0.67 5.06 7.97
N ASN A 15 -0.80 4.21 6.97
CA ASN A 15 -0.72 2.76 7.11
C ASN A 15 0.74 2.32 6.97
N TYR A 16 1.28 1.71 8.02
CA TYR A 16 2.66 1.25 8.04
C TYR A 16 2.96 0.25 6.92
N GLY A 17 2.10 -0.77 6.74
CA GLY A 17 2.28 -1.76 5.70
C GLY A 17 2.28 -1.13 4.30
N GLY A 18 1.30 -0.26 4.01
CA GLY A 18 1.20 0.43 2.72
C GLY A 18 2.42 1.28 2.39
N VAL A 19 2.98 1.97 3.38
CA VAL A 19 4.16 2.84 3.16
C VAL A 19 5.45 2.02 3.09
N LEU A 20 5.62 1.01 3.95
CA LEU A 20 6.84 0.19 3.96
C LEU A 20 6.95 -0.70 2.72
N GLN A 21 5.85 -1.26 2.21
CA GLN A 21 5.89 -2.03 0.96
C GLN A 21 6.22 -1.14 -0.25
N ALA A 22 5.72 0.11 -0.30
CA ALA A 22 6.06 1.06 -1.35
C ALA A 22 7.54 1.42 -1.33
N TYR A 23 8.10 1.69 -0.14
CA TYR A 23 9.55 1.86 0.05
C TYR A 23 10.32 0.66 -0.48
N ALA A 24 9.97 -0.53 0.00
CA ALA A 24 10.71 -1.76 -0.31
C ALA A 24 10.71 -2.06 -1.82
N LEU A 25 9.57 -1.99 -2.50
CA LEU A 25 9.50 -2.24 -3.94
C LEU A 25 10.32 -1.23 -4.74
N THR A 26 10.24 0.06 -4.38
CA THR A 26 11.03 1.11 -5.03
C THR A 26 12.52 0.83 -4.87
N LYS A 27 12.95 0.52 -3.65
CA LYS A 27 14.35 0.26 -3.32
C LYS A 27 14.90 -0.95 -4.06
N VAL A 28 14.18 -2.07 -4.05
CA VAL A 28 14.57 -3.30 -4.77
C VAL A 28 14.73 -3.04 -6.26
N LEU A 29 13.78 -2.36 -6.90
CA LEU A 29 13.89 -2.05 -8.32
C LEU A 29 15.10 -1.14 -8.63
N GLN A 30 15.41 -0.20 -7.73
CA GLN A 30 16.59 0.65 -7.85
C GLN A 30 17.90 -0.16 -7.70
N GLU A 31 17.96 -1.08 -6.75
CA GLU A 31 19.11 -1.98 -6.56
C GLU A 31 19.32 -2.93 -7.75
N LEU A 32 18.24 -3.30 -8.45
CA LEU A 32 18.29 -4.03 -9.71
C LEU A 32 18.71 -3.14 -10.92
N GLY A 33 19.02 -1.86 -10.70
CA GLY A 33 19.50 -0.96 -11.73
C GLY A 33 18.41 -0.23 -12.52
N TYR A 34 17.15 -0.26 -12.08
CA TYR A 34 16.07 0.49 -12.74
C TYR A 34 15.94 1.90 -12.17
N ASN A 35 15.53 2.85 -13.02
CA ASN A 35 15.11 4.17 -12.55
C ASN A 35 13.65 4.11 -12.10
N ALA A 36 13.41 3.58 -10.91
CA ALA A 36 12.08 3.37 -10.34
C ALA A 36 11.71 4.45 -9.33
N GLU A 37 10.46 4.89 -9.37
CA GLU A 37 9.88 5.82 -8.40
C GLU A 37 8.37 5.55 -8.20
N GLN A 38 7.86 5.94 -7.04
CA GLN A 38 6.42 5.89 -6.75
C GLN A 38 5.69 7.04 -7.45
N ILE A 39 4.55 6.74 -8.04
CA ILE A 39 3.63 7.75 -8.56
C ILE A 39 2.81 8.31 -7.40
N CYS A 40 2.93 9.61 -7.12
CA CYS A 40 2.11 10.29 -6.12
C CYS A 40 0.65 10.37 -6.57
N TYR A 41 -0.12 9.30 -6.31
CA TYR A 41 -1.52 9.22 -6.69
C TYR A 41 -2.45 9.51 -5.52
N ASP A 42 -3.20 10.61 -5.60
CA ASP A 42 -4.20 10.98 -4.61
C ASP A 42 -5.55 10.26 -4.86
N ALA A 43 -5.70 9.11 -4.24
CA ALA A 43 -6.92 8.31 -4.30
C ALA A 43 -8.10 8.91 -3.51
N SER A 44 -7.92 10.01 -2.79
CA SER A 44 -9.04 10.72 -2.12
C SER A 44 -9.93 11.46 -3.10
N TYR A 45 -9.40 11.80 -4.27
CA TYR A 45 -10.13 12.38 -5.39
C TYR A 45 -10.83 11.26 -6.14
N ARG A 46 -12.07 10.98 -5.77
CA ARG A 46 -12.87 9.92 -6.40
C ARG A 46 -13.54 10.46 -7.65
N ASP A 47 -13.45 9.67 -8.70
CA ASP A 47 -14.33 9.85 -9.86
C ASP A 47 -15.79 9.78 -9.40
N ASN A 48 -16.61 10.73 -9.87
CA ASN A 48 -18.02 10.90 -9.50
C ASN A 48 -18.93 9.71 -9.85
N SER A 49 -18.40 8.68 -10.51
CA SER A 49 -19.15 7.51 -10.97
C SER A 49 -19.59 6.55 -9.85
N TYR A 50 -19.00 6.63 -8.64
CA TYR A 50 -19.40 5.79 -7.51
C TYR A 50 -19.77 6.66 -6.30
N LYS A 51 -21.02 7.17 -6.27
CA LYS A 51 -21.59 7.93 -5.15
C LYS A 51 -21.75 7.04 -3.92
N ARG A 52 -20.70 6.85 -3.14
CA ARG A 52 -20.87 6.44 -1.75
C ARG A 52 -21.47 7.63 -1.01
N LYS A 53 -22.67 7.49 -0.42
CA LYS A 53 -23.30 8.53 0.42
C LYS A 53 -22.32 8.91 1.54
N ILE A 54 -21.63 10.02 1.34
CA ILE A 54 -20.79 10.63 2.38
C ILE A 54 -21.76 11.29 3.35
N THR A 55 -21.96 10.68 4.51
CA THR A 55 -22.77 11.29 5.56
C THR A 55 -22.02 12.46 6.15
N ILE A 56 -22.71 13.57 6.40
CA ILE A 56 -22.16 14.78 7.08
C ILE A 56 -21.42 14.41 8.37
N LYS A 57 -21.89 13.37 9.10
CA LYS A 57 -21.21 12.79 10.27
C LYS A 57 -19.79 12.29 9.97
N SER A 58 -19.50 11.77 8.78
CA SER A 58 -18.16 11.28 8.43
C SER A 58 -17.18 12.41 8.13
N ILE A 59 -17.67 13.52 7.58
CA ILE A 59 -16.85 14.73 7.28
C ILE A 59 -16.52 15.47 8.58
N VAL A 60 -17.52 15.65 9.45
CA VAL A 60 -17.34 16.30 10.76
C VAL A 60 -16.41 15.47 11.64
N LYS A 61 -16.57 14.14 11.68
CA LYS A 61 -15.67 13.24 12.40
C LYS A 61 -14.23 13.34 11.90
N LYS A 62 -14.00 13.40 10.59
CA LYS A 62 -12.66 13.57 9.98
C LYS A 62 -12.03 14.93 10.33
N ARG A 63 -12.81 16.01 10.35
CA ARG A 63 -12.33 17.35 10.73
C ARG A 63 -12.00 17.45 12.22
N ILE A 64 -12.84 16.89 13.09
CA ILE A 64 -12.62 16.89 14.55
C ILE A 64 -11.38 16.06 14.91
N TYR A 65 -11.18 14.87 14.32
CA TYR A 65 -9.97 14.07 14.53
C TYR A 65 -8.69 14.80 14.09
N LYS A 66 -8.75 15.60 13.03
CA LYS A 66 -7.59 16.36 12.56
C LYS A 66 -7.18 17.50 13.49
N TYR A 67 -8.11 18.00 14.33
CA TYR A 67 -7.88 19.15 15.23
C TYR A 67 -7.53 18.76 16.68
N VAL A 68 -7.92 17.58 17.14
CA VAL A 68 -7.96 17.25 18.57
C VAL A 68 -6.78 16.37 19.03
N ASP A 69 -6.04 15.69 18.13
CA ASP A 69 -5.03 14.75 18.59
C ASP A 69 -3.59 15.14 18.15
N ARG A 70 -2.82 15.71 19.11
CA ARG A 70 -1.37 15.96 18.95
C ARG A 70 -0.61 14.71 18.49
N LYS A 71 -1.03 13.52 18.93
CA LYS A 71 -0.39 12.24 18.57
C LYS A 71 -0.64 11.89 17.11
N LEU A 72 -1.89 12.09 16.62
CA LEU A 72 -2.21 11.90 15.20
C LEU A 72 -1.44 12.89 14.31
N LYS A 73 -1.34 14.16 14.71
CA LYS A 73 -0.56 15.15 13.96
C LYS A 73 0.92 14.75 13.87
N LYS A 74 1.52 14.33 14.99
CA LYS A 74 2.92 13.84 15.02
C LYS A 74 3.09 12.61 14.11
N ARG A 75 2.14 11.67 14.15
CA ARG A 75 2.14 10.50 13.27
C ARG A 75 2.09 10.91 11.80
N TYR A 76 1.16 11.80 11.41
CA TYR A 76 1.08 12.31 10.03
C TYR A 76 2.38 12.95 9.56
N LEU A 77 2.99 13.76 10.40
CA LEU A 77 4.27 14.42 10.09
C LEU A 77 5.39 13.39 9.87
N LYS A 78 5.54 12.40 10.75
CA LYS A 78 6.56 11.34 10.61
C LYS A 78 6.33 10.49 9.34
N PHE A 79 5.09 10.14 9.01
CA PHE A 79 4.77 9.44 7.77
C PHE A 79 5.06 10.31 6.53
N SER A 80 4.74 11.61 6.58
CA SER A 80 5.04 12.54 5.49
C SER A 80 6.54 12.70 5.30
N GLN A 81 7.29 12.85 6.39
CA GLN A 81 8.74 12.94 6.38
C GLN A 81 9.35 11.69 5.74
N PHE A 82 9.02 10.50 6.23
CA PHE A 82 9.52 9.24 5.68
C PHE A 82 9.20 9.09 4.18
N ARG A 83 7.98 9.42 3.74
CA ARG A 83 7.64 9.36 2.32
C ARG A 83 8.49 10.30 1.48
N ASN A 84 8.73 11.51 1.96
CA ASN A 84 9.45 12.53 1.19
C ASN A 84 10.96 12.32 1.18
N GLU A 85 11.53 11.77 2.27
CA GLU A 85 12.98 11.63 2.43
C GLU A 85 13.48 10.24 1.99
N ASP A 86 12.72 9.17 2.25
CA ASP A 86 13.18 7.80 2.03
C ASP A 86 12.58 7.13 0.79
N ILE A 87 11.43 7.61 0.26
CA ILE A 87 10.79 7.03 -0.92
C ILE A 87 10.97 7.94 -2.12
N LYS A 88 11.70 7.48 -3.13
CA LYS A 88 11.74 8.20 -4.41
C LYS A 88 10.35 8.20 -5.05
N HIS A 89 9.87 9.38 -5.41
CA HIS A 89 8.52 9.56 -5.94
C HIS A 89 8.45 10.65 -7.02
N SER A 90 7.35 10.68 -7.76
CA SER A 90 7.10 11.70 -8.77
C SER A 90 7.01 13.09 -8.16
N ASN A 91 7.53 14.11 -8.87
CA ASN A 91 7.35 15.52 -8.49
C ASN A 91 5.90 15.97 -8.65
N ALA A 92 5.21 15.44 -9.66
CA ALA A 92 3.79 15.72 -9.89
C ALA A 92 2.91 14.87 -9.00
N ILE A 93 1.81 15.46 -8.52
CA ILE A 93 0.74 14.75 -7.82
C ILE A 93 -0.37 14.47 -8.81
N TYR A 94 -0.74 13.22 -8.94
CA TYR A 94 -1.77 12.75 -9.85
C TYR A 94 -3.06 12.38 -9.11
N ASN A 95 -4.17 12.45 -9.81
CA ASN A 95 -5.49 11.98 -9.37
C ASN A 95 -6.24 11.42 -10.59
N SER A 96 -7.51 11.05 -10.44
CA SER A 96 -8.32 10.49 -11.54
C SER A 96 -8.42 11.37 -12.78
N ASN A 97 -8.23 12.69 -12.66
CA ASN A 97 -8.39 13.62 -13.79
C ASN A 97 -7.12 13.81 -14.62
N ASN A 98 -5.94 13.60 -14.03
CA ASN A 98 -4.67 13.90 -14.69
C ASN A 98 -3.66 12.75 -14.70
N ILE A 99 -4.03 11.56 -14.21
CA ILE A 99 -3.10 10.41 -14.14
C ILE A 99 -2.61 9.99 -15.54
N GLU A 100 -3.39 10.22 -16.59
CA GLU A 100 -2.97 9.93 -17.98
C GLU A 100 -1.71 10.70 -18.40
N GLU A 101 -1.46 11.88 -17.85
CA GLU A 101 -0.26 12.68 -18.14
C GLU A 101 1.02 11.95 -17.72
N SER A 102 0.94 11.03 -16.76
CA SER A 102 2.08 10.23 -16.32
C SER A 102 2.65 9.32 -17.42
N ASN A 103 1.87 9.01 -18.48
CA ASN A 103 2.35 8.21 -19.61
C ASN A 103 3.59 8.81 -20.30
N CYS A 104 3.75 10.15 -20.27
CA CYS A 104 4.92 10.80 -20.84
C CYS A 104 6.20 10.57 -20.02
N ASN A 105 6.06 10.18 -18.75
CA ASN A 105 7.16 10.11 -17.80
C ASN A 105 7.74 8.71 -17.60
N TYR A 106 6.98 7.65 -17.94
CA TYR A 106 7.38 6.27 -17.66
C TYR A 106 7.25 5.36 -18.88
N GLU A 107 8.11 4.36 -18.96
CA GLU A 107 8.10 3.33 -20.01
C GLU A 107 7.45 2.04 -19.53
N ILE A 108 7.46 1.81 -18.22
CA ILE A 108 6.87 0.64 -17.55
C ILE A 108 6.07 1.15 -16.36
N PHE A 109 4.87 0.63 -16.21
CA PHE A 109 4.02 0.87 -15.05
C PHE A 109 3.87 -0.41 -14.23
N VAL A 110 4.11 -0.28 -12.92
CA VAL A 110 3.95 -1.39 -11.96
C VAL A 110 2.86 -1.03 -10.98
N THR A 111 1.86 -1.89 -10.81
CA THR A 111 0.86 -1.77 -9.75
C THR A 111 1.12 -2.76 -8.63
N GLY A 112 0.93 -2.32 -7.40
CA GLY A 112 1.14 -3.14 -6.20
C GLY A 112 2.43 -2.74 -5.45
N SER A 113 2.75 -3.39 -4.35
CA SER A 113 1.95 -4.43 -3.68
C SER A 113 0.68 -3.83 -3.03
N ASP A 114 0.22 -4.44 -1.91
CA ASP A 114 -0.98 -4.10 -1.17
C ASP A 114 -2.31 -4.45 -1.89
N GLN A 115 -3.44 -4.16 -1.27
CA GLN A 115 -4.78 -4.53 -1.74
C GLN A 115 -5.27 -3.66 -2.92
N VAL A 116 -4.39 -3.41 -3.88
CA VAL A 116 -4.65 -2.55 -5.05
C VAL A 116 -5.78 -3.07 -5.93
N TRP A 117 -6.06 -4.37 -5.88
CA TRP A 117 -7.13 -5.03 -6.66
C TRP A 117 -8.32 -5.49 -5.80
N ASN A 118 -8.41 -5.01 -4.55
CA ASN A 118 -9.58 -5.28 -3.73
C ASN A 118 -10.78 -4.45 -4.21
N LEU A 119 -11.82 -5.13 -4.70
CA LEU A 119 -13.01 -4.47 -5.28
C LEU A 119 -13.78 -3.60 -4.27
N LYS A 120 -13.55 -3.77 -2.95
CA LYS A 120 -14.13 -2.87 -1.92
C LYS A 120 -13.54 -1.46 -1.96
N TRP A 121 -12.31 -1.31 -2.47
CA TRP A 121 -11.55 -0.07 -2.51
C TRP A 121 -11.30 0.42 -3.93
N LEU A 122 -12.11 -0.01 -4.85
CA LEU A 122 -11.94 0.11 -6.30
C LEU A 122 -11.48 1.50 -6.76
N HIS A 123 -10.32 1.52 -7.42
CA HIS A 123 -9.82 2.65 -8.19
C HIS A 123 -9.23 2.15 -9.51
N SER A 124 -9.71 2.66 -10.62
CA SER A 124 -9.27 2.27 -11.97
C SER A 124 -7.78 2.48 -12.20
N ALA A 125 -7.19 3.48 -11.56
CA ALA A 125 -5.76 3.76 -11.65
C ALA A 125 -4.87 2.59 -11.19
N TYR A 126 -5.30 1.81 -10.20
CA TYR A 126 -4.55 0.63 -9.76
C TYR A 126 -4.67 -0.58 -10.70
N PHE A 127 -5.60 -0.54 -11.65
CA PHE A 127 -5.68 -1.46 -12.78
C PHE A 127 -4.90 -0.96 -13.99
N LEU A 128 -4.20 0.16 -13.88
CA LEU A 128 -3.43 0.77 -14.95
C LEU A 128 -4.29 1.08 -16.19
N ASP A 129 -5.56 1.42 -16.01
CA ASP A 129 -6.50 1.73 -17.10
C ASP A 129 -6.05 2.95 -17.91
N PHE A 130 -5.32 3.87 -17.27
CA PHE A 130 -4.81 5.09 -17.89
C PHE A 130 -3.56 4.86 -18.77
N VAL A 131 -2.95 3.68 -18.68
CA VAL A 131 -1.68 3.40 -19.38
C VAL A 131 -1.95 3.07 -20.85
N LYS A 132 -1.29 3.80 -21.76
CA LYS A 132 -1.42 3.67 -23.21
C LYS A 132 -0.08 3.28 -23.85
N ASN A 133 -0.04 2.19 -24.60
CA ASN A 133 1.13 1.73 -25.36
C ASN A 133 2.43 1.59 -24.53
N LYS A 134 2.31 1.23 -23.28
CA LYS A 134 3.42 1.00 -22.35
C LYS A 134 3.22 -0.33 -21.62
N LYS A 135 4.29 -0.86 -21.04
CA LYS A 135 4.22 -2.11 -20.29
C LYS A 135 3.48 -1.96 -18.97
N LYS A 136 2.56 -2.90 -18.72
CA LYS A 136 1.75 -3.01 -17.51
C LYS A 136 2.14 -4.26 -16.74
N VAL A 137 2.60 -4.10 -15.51
CA VAL A 137 3.03 -5.21 -14.65
C VAL A 137 2.35 -5.09 -13.29
N SER A 138 2.00 -6.19 -12.69
CA SER A 138 1.68 -6.20 -11.25
C SER A 138 2.77 -6.89 -10.45
N TYR A 139 3.07 -6.35 -9.27
CA TYR A 139 3.96 -7.00 -8.32
C TYR A 139 3.25 -7.21 -6.98
N ALA A 140 3.06 -8.49 -6.60
CA ALA A 140 2.42 -8.91 -5.34
C ALA A 140 1.10 -8.15 -5.08
N ALA A 141 0.29 -7.93 -6.14
CA ALA A 141 -1.02 -7.29 -5.99
C ALA A 141 -1.95 -8.19 -5.16
N SER A 142 -2.72 -7.60 -4.25
CA SER A 142 -3.64 -8.34 -3.41
C SER A 142 -5.09 -8.08 -3.81
N LEU A 143 -5.86 -9.15 -3.90
CA LEU A 143 -7.30 -9.13 -4.17
C LEU A 143 -8.12 -8.89 -2.88
N GLY A 144 -7.51 -9.14 -1.71
CA GLY A 144 -8.12 -8.92 -0.40
C GLY A 144 -9.28 -9.86 -0.06
N LYS A 145 -9.44 -10.97 -0.80
CA LYS A 145 -10.47 -11.99 -0.60
C LYS A 145 -10.03 -13.35 -1.17
N LYS A 146 -10.78 -14.40 -0.83
CA LYS A 146 -10.45 -15.78 -1.23
C LYS A 146 -11.36 -16.34 -2.31
N ASP A 147 -12.63 -15.91 -2.32
CA ASP A 147 -13.66 -16.44 -3.22
C ASP A 147 -14.17 -15.34 -4.15
N PHE A 148 -14.47 -15.68 -5.40
CA PHE A 148 -14.85 -14.74 -6.44
C PHE A 148 -16.12 -15.23 -7.14
N SER A 149 -17.07 -14.31 -7.37
CA SER A 149 -18.22 -14.56 -8.24
C SER A 149 -17.82 -14.43 -9.71
N ASP A 150 -18.66 -14.97 -10.61
CA ASP A 150 -18.44 -14.88 -12.06
C ASP A 150 -18.40 -13.42 -12.53
N ASP A 151 -19.26 -12.54 -11.99
CA ASP A 151 -19.27 -11.10 -12.32
C ASP A 151 -17.94 -10.43 -11.93
N GLU A 152 -17.37 -10.81 -10.78
CA GLU A 152 -16.06 -10.29 -10.34
C GLU A 152 -14.93 -10.81 -11.23
N LEU A 153 -14.98 -12.09 -11.64
CA LEU A 153 -14.00 -12.66 -12.57
C LEU A 153 -14.10 -11.99 -13.95
N ASP A 154 -15.29 -11.73 -14.45
CA ASP A 154 -15.49 -10.96 -15.69
C ASP A 154 -14.96 -9.54 -15.59
N TYR A 155 -15.09 -8.92 -14.42
CA TYR A 155 -14.50 -7.61 -14.16
C TYR A 155 -12.96 -7.68 -14.21
N TYR A 156 -12.33 -8.64 -13.51
CA TYR A 156 -10.88 -8.83 -13.57
C TYR A 156 -10.40 -9.15 -15.00
N LYS A 157 -11.11 -10.01 -15.73
CA LYS A 157 -10.83 -10.31 -17.13
C LYS A 157 -10.71 -9.05 -17.99
N LYS A 158 -11.70 -8.15 -17.86
CA LYS A 158 -11.72 -6.87 -18.60
C LYS A 158 -10.54 -5.97 -18.20
N LYS A 159 -10.21 -5.92 -16.90
CA LYS A 159 -9.20 -5.02 -16.35
C LYS A 159 -7.76 -5.50 -16.56
N LEU A 160 -7.54 -6.80 -16.58
CA LEU A 160 -6.21 -7.40 -16.60
C LEU A 160 -5.76 -7.90 -17.98
N LYS A 161 -6.62 -7.84 -19.00
CA LYS A 161 -6.36 -8.38 -20.35
C LYS A 161 -5.08 -7.86 -21.01
N ASP A 162 -4.69 -6.62 -20.72
CA ASP A 162 -3.58 -5.91 -21.34
C ASP A 162 -2.32 -5.87 -20.47
N PHE A 163 -2.27 -6.69 -19.41
CA PHE A 163 -1.07 -6.82 -18.60
C PHE A 163 -0.02 -7.70 -19.27
N ASP A 164 1.24 -7.28 -19.20
CA ASP A 164 2.38 -8.05 -19.73
C ASP A 164 2.85 -9.12 -18.75
N ALA A 165 2.71 -8.88 -17.43
CA ALA A 165 3.05 -9.85 -16.38
C ALA A 165 2.21 -9.58 -15.12
N ILE A 166 1.77 -10.65 -14.49
CA ILE A 166 0.91 -10.58 -13.30
C ILE A 166 1.53 -11.40 -12.18
N SER A 167 1.73 -10.76 -11.03
CA SER A 167 1.97 -11.50 -9.78
C SER A 167 1.03 -11.07 -8.67
N LEU A 168 0.60 -12.05 -7.89
CA LEU A 168 -0.28 -11.90 -6.74
C LEU A 168 0.46 -12.20 -5.45
N ARG A 169 0.03 -11.59 -4.36
CA ARG A 169 0.59 -11.85 -3.03
C ARG A 169 0.03 -13.12 -2.41
N GLU A 170 -1.27 -13.35 -2.55
CA GLU A 170 -1.97 -14.49 -1.98
C GLU A 170 -2.14 -15.63 -3.00
N LYS A 171 -1.93 -16.87 -2.53
CA LYS A 171 -2.09 -18.08 -3.35
C LYS A 171 -3.54 -18.28 -3.80
N GLU A 172 -4.49 -17.96 -2.95
CA GLU A 172 -5.91 -18.22 -3.15
C GLU A 172 -6.49 -17.53 -4.41
N GLY A 173 -5.89 -16.43 -4.85
CA GLY A 173 -6.31 -15.73 -6.06
C GLY A 173 -5.73 -16.27 -7.37
N LEU A 174 -4.67 -17.08 -7.31
CA LEU A 174 -3.92 -17.49 -8.52
C LEU A 174 -4.80 -18.22 -9.53
N ASP A 175 -5.45 -19.30 -9.10
CA ASP A 175 -6.25 -20.15 -9.97
C ASP A 175 -7.43 -19.41 -10.60
N TYR A 176 -8.00 -18.46 -9.87
CA TYR A 176 -9.10 -17.61 -10.35
C TYR A 176 -8.62 -16.64 -11.43
N ILE A 177 -7.56 -15.91 -11.16
CA ILE A 177 -7.05 -14.92 -12.11
C ILE A 177 -6.43 -15.61 -13.33
N GLN A 178 -5.73 -16.74 -13.15
CA GLN A 178 -5.17 -17.50 -14.29
C GLN A 178 -6.24 -17.94 -15.30
N LYS A 179 -7.48 -18.21 -14.86
CA LYS A 179 -8.59 -18.58 -15.75
C LYS A 179 -9.07 -17.44 -16.65
N VAL A 180 -8.80 -16.19 -16.27
CA VAL A 180 -9.36 -15.02 -16.95
C VAL A 180 -8.33 -14.16 -17.67
N VAL A 181 -7.02 -14.50 -17.56
CA VAL A 181 -5.94 -13.81 -18.25
C VAL A 181 -5.12 -14.77 -19.11
N SER A 182 -4.46 -14.24 -20.16
CA SER A 182 -3.62 -15.04 -21.08
C SER A 182 -2.17 -15.15 -20.63
N VAL A 183 -1.70 -14.24 -19.78
CA VAL A 183 -0.32 -14.27 -19.25
C VAL A 183 -0.23 -15.16 -18.02
N PRO A 184 0.94 -15.77 -17.74
CA PRO A 184 1.15 -16.53 -16.51
C PRO A 184 0.92 -15.66 -15.27
N VAL A 185 0.23 -16.23 -14.28
CA VAL A 185 0.02 -15.61 -12.96
C VAL A 185 0.90 -16.33 -11.95
N VAL A 186 1.77 -15.59 -11.28
CA VAL A 186 2.70 -16.16 -10.30
C VAL A 186 2.46 -15.59 -8.90
N GLN A 187 2.78 -16.38 -7.87
CA GLN A 187 2.82 -15.86 -6.51
C GLN A 187 4.17 -15.22 -6.23
N THR A 188 4.15 -14.03 -5.60
CA THR A 188 5.37 -13.36 -5.14
C THR A 188 5.20 -12.89 -3.70
N LEU A 189 6.33 -12.74 -3.01
CA LEU A 189 6.35 -12.23 -1.63
C LEU A 189 6.00 -10.74 -1.60
N ASP A 190 5.46 -10.30 -0.47
CA ASP A 190 5.36 -8.86 -0.21
C ASP A 190 6.75 -8.22 -0.32
N PRO A 191 6.89 -7.04 -0.96
CA PRO A 191 8.20 -6.41 -1.18
C PRO A 191 9.01 -6.20 0.10
N THR A 192 8.35 -6.05 1.24
CA THR A 192 9.02 -5.89 2.53
C THR A 192 9.91 -7.08 2.91
N LEU A 193 9.65 -8.25 2.33
CA LEU A 193 10.45 -9.46 2.54
C LEU A 193 11.62 -9.60 1.55
N LEU A 194 11.72 -8.73 0.55
CA LEU A 194 12.82 -8.74 -0.42
C LEU A 194 14.05 -7.98 0.09
N LEU A 195 13.84 -6.99 0.94
CA LEU A 195 14.95 -6.22 1.48
C LEU A 195 15.69 -6.98 2.58
N PRO A 196 17.02 -6.94 2.59
CA PRO A 196 17.80 -7.59 3.61
C PRO A 196 17.65 -6.90 4.97
N ALA A 197 17.86 -7.66 6.06
CA ALA A 197 17.67 -7.18 7.43
C ALA A 197 18.52 -5.95 7.79
N ASN A 198 19.68 -5.77 7.15
CA ASN A 198 20.54 -4.61 7.37
C ASN A 198 19.88 -3.30 6.90
N GLU A 199 19.08 -3.33 5.83
CA GLU A 199 18.37 -2.15 5.35
C GLU A 199 17.28 -1.72 6.34
N TRP A 200 16.51 -2.66 6.88
CA TRP A 200 15.55 -2.39 7.95
C TRP A 200 16.19 -1.89 9.23
N LYS A 201 17.38 -2.44 9.59
CA LYS A 201 18.17 -1.94 10.73
C LYS A 201 18.68 -0.52 10.49
N ARG A 202 19.05 -0.16 9.26
CA ARG A 202 19.47 1.19 8.89
C ARG A 202 18.34 2.19 9.14
N LEU A 203 17.13 1.90 8.63
CA LEU A 203 15.94 2.72 8.87
C LEU A 203 15.60 2.83 10.36
N ALA A 204 15.66 1.72 11.09
CA ALA A 204 15.34 1.70 12.51
C ALA A 204 16.33 2.54 13.34
N ARG A 205 17.60 2.68 12.90
CA ARG A 205 18.60 3.54 13.58
C ARG A 205 18.34 5.03 13.37
N GLN A 206 17.70 5.41 12.27
CA GLN A 206 17.32 6.79 11.97
C GLN A 206 16.10 7.25 12.78
N ALA A 207 15.34 6.30 13.34
CA ALA A 207 14.18 6.63 14.14
C ALA A 207 14.58 7.25 15.48
N ASP A 208 13.92 8.36 15.84
CA ASP A 208 14.02 8.96 17.17
C ASP A 208 13.63 7.95 18.23
N ARG A 209 14.57 7.57 19.07
CA ARG A 209 14.32 6.70 20.21
C ARG A 209 13.83 7.53 21.39
N GLU A 210 12.56 7.94 21.36
CA GLU A 210 11.96 8.68 22.48
C GLU A 210 11.79 7.83 23.74
N ASN A 211 11.84 6.50 23.61
CA ASN A 211 11.63 5.58 24.72
C ASN A 211 12.66 4.44 24.69
N ASN A 212 13.65 4.51 25.59
CA ASN A 212 14.59 3.41 25.85
C ASN A 212 13.97 2.46 26.89
N PHE A 213 13.11 1.54 26.45
CA PHE A 213 12.67 0.44 27.31
C PHE A 213 13.61 -0.75 27.13
N GLU A 214 14.22 -1.23 28.21
CA GLU A 214 15.06 -2.43 28.17
C GLU A 214 14.25 -3.67 27.77
N LYS A 215 13.01 -3.78 28.28
CA LYS A 215 12.10 -4.89 27.99
C LYS A 215 10.68 -4.38 27.72
N TYR A 216 10.11 -4.76 26.59
CA TYR A 216 8.75 -4.36 26.26
C TYR A 216 8.01 -5.45 25.47
N LEU A 217 6.68 -5.42 25.54
CA LEU A 217 5.79 -6.15 24.66
C LEU A 217 5.32 -5.19 23.56
N PHE A 218 5.74 -5.45 22.31
CA PHE A 218 5.24 -4.69 21.18
C PHE A 218 3.89 -5.26 20.73
N CYS A 219 2.88 -4.39 20.60
CA CYS A 219 1.54 -4.76 20.21
C CYS A 219 1.12 -3.99 18.94
N TYR A 220 0.75 -4.74 17.91
CA TYR A 220 0.12 -4.21 16.71
C TYR A 220 -1.21 -4.94 16.50
N PHE A 221 -2.32 -4.26 16.83
CA PHE A 221 -3.65 -4.85 16.74
C PHE A 221 -4.32 -4.43 15.43
N ILE A 222 -4.77 -5.43 14.66
CA ILE A 222 -5.58 -5.23 13.45
C ILE A 222 -7.04 -5.45 13.89
N GLY A 223 -7.80 -4.36 13.97
CA GLY A 223 -9.18 -4.39 14.48
C GLY A 223 -9.27 -4.19 16.00
N ASP A 224 -10.49 -4.31 16.51
CA ASP A 224 -10.82 -4.01 17.92
C ASP A 224 -11.13 -5.27 18.71
N ASP A 225 -10.14 -6.17 18.83
CA ASP A 225 -10.27 -7.39 19.62
C ASP A 225 -9.94 -7.14 21.10
N VAL A 226 -10.99 -6.93 21.89
CA VAL A 226 -10.91 -6.71 23.34
C VAL A 226 -10.27 -7.90 24.09
N LYS A 227 -10.48 -9.15 23.62
CA LYS A 227 -9.92 -10.33 24.26
C LYS A 227 -8.42 -10.39 24.10
N VAL A 228 -7.91 -10.15 22.88
CA VAL A 228 -6.46 -10.13 22.59
C VAL A 228 -5.77 -8.99 23.36
N ARG A 229 -6.40 -7.81 23.45
CA ARG A 229 -5.88 -6.70 24.25
C ARG A 229 -5.77 -7.05 25.74
N LYS A 230 -6.79 -7.68 26.32
CA LYS A 230 -6.75 -8.15 27.72
C LYS A 230 -5.66 -9.20 27.94
N LEU A 231 -5.48 -10.13 27.00
CA LEU A 231 -4.42 -11.14 27.05
C LEU A 231 -3.02 -10.48 27.01
N ALA A 232 -2.79 -9.54 26.12
CA ALA A 232 -1.54 -8.79 26.03
C ALA A 232 -1.21 -8.05 27.35
N ILE A 233 -2.21 -7.42 27.98
CA ILE A 233 -2.05 -6.77 29.28
C ILE A 233 -1.67 -7.77 30.37
N LYS A 234 -2.37 -8.92 30.43
CA LYS A 234 -2.07 -9.97 31.41
C LYS A 234 -0.66 -10.52 31.23
N TYR A 235 -0.25 -10.79 29.99
CA TYR A 235 1.09 -11.27 29.67
C TYR A 235 2.17 -10.26 30.04
N ALA A 236 1.99 -8.99 29.68
CA ALA A 236 2.94 -7.94 30.00
C ALA A 236 3.14 -7.79 31.52
N LYS A 237 2.04 -7.82 32.31
CA LYS A 237 2.09 -7.78 33.76
C LYS A 237 2.85 -8.99 34.36
N SER A 238 2.60 -10.21 33.89
CA SER A 238 3.27 -11.42 34.39
C SER A 238 4.77 -11.48 34.11
N ARG A 239 5.27 -10.67 33.16
CA ARG A 239 6.68 -10.61 32.75
C ARG A 239 7.34 -9.28 33.07
N ASN A 240 6.68 -8.39 33.79
CA ASN A 240 7.13 -7.03 34.08
C ASN A 240 7.59 -6.27 32.82
N LEU A 241 6.78 -6.32 31.75
CA LEU A 241 7.05 -5.68 30.49
C LEU A 241 6.24 -4.40 30.35
N LYS A 242 6.82 -3.36 29.76
CA LYS A 242 6.07 -2.22 29.25
C LYS A 242 5.35 -2.59 27.94
N ILE A 243 4.13 -2.09 27.75
CA ILE A 243 3.40 -2.27 26.49
C ILE A 243 3.71 -1.10 25.58
N VAL A 244 4.25 -1.40 24.42
CA VAL A 244 4.39 -0.47 23.30
C VAL A 244 3.34 -0.82 22.28
N ASN A 245 2.30 0.01 22.19
CA ASN A 245 1.18 -0.19 21.28
C ASN A 245 1.34 0.70 20.04
N LEU A 246 1.26 0.08 18.88
CA LEU A 246 1.15 0.82 17.62
C LEU A 246 -0.33 1.26 17.46
N PRO A 247 -0.62 2.57 17.40
CA PRO A 247 -1.98 3.10 17.31
C PRO A 247 -2.62 2.85 15.94
#